data_c4094af187a860e2445ed54b0e76a384
#
_entry.id   c4094af187a860e2445ed54b0e76a384
#
_cell.length_a   1.000
_cell.length_b   1.000
_cell.length_c   1.000
_cell.angle_alpha   90.00
_cell.angle_beta   90.00
_cell.angle_gamma   90.00
#
_symmetry.space_group_name_H-M   'P 1'
#
loop_
_entity.id
_entity.type
_entity.pdbx_description
1 polymer ?
#
loop_
_entity_poly.entity_id
_entity_poly.type
_entity_poly.pdbx_seq_one_letter_code
_entity_poly.pdbx_strand_id
1 'polypeptide(L)'
;NRTVLARCIVEAGSAANRVEFRSAGADANPYLLIAGLLAAGCDGIERSLELPPMAVGDMYGAPGDCAPLATDLSGNIDAFEGSALASMLGDGFSRSYVSLAREEERLAAENSPDPDEVNDWERARYLEFS
;
A
#
# COMPACT_ATOMS: atom_id res chain seq x y z
N ASN A 1 0.75 6.51 17.95
CA ASN A 1 -0.51 5.95 17.50
C ASN A 1 -0.25 4.81 16.50
N ARG A 2 -0.81 3.62 16.73
CA ARG A 2 -0.66 2.43 15.88
C ARG A 2 -1.80 2.24 14.88
N THR A 3 -2.84 3.06 14.98
CA THR A 3 -4.04 2.97 14.15
C THR A 3 -4.01 3.91 12.94
N VAL A 4 -2.82 4.46 12.61
CA VAL A 4 -2.62 5.37 11.47
C VAL A 4 -1.65 4.75 10.45
N LEU A 5 -1.89 5.03 9.17
CA LEU A 5 -1.07 4.58 8.06
C LEU A 5 0.34 5.17 8.09
N ALA A 6 0.45 6.47 8.32
CA ALA A 6 1.71 7.19 8.34
C ALA A 6 1.91 7.92 9.67
N ARG A 7 3.12 7.85 10.22
CA ARG A 7 3.50 8.55 11.44
C ARG A 7 4.68 9.48 11.14
N CYS A 8 4.45 10.76 11.32
CA CYS A 8 5.51 11.77 11.27
C CYS A 8 6.19 11.87 12.64
N ILE A 9 7.50 11.69 12.65
CA ILE A 9 8.36 11.88 13.83
C ILE A 9 9.17 13.14 13.57
N VAL A 10 8.85 14.19 14.31
CA VAL A 10 9.43 15.54 14.13
C VAL A 10 10.01 16.00 15.47
N GLU A 11 11.32 16.17 15.51
CA GLU A 11 12.06 16.70 16.65
C GLU A 11 12.87 17.91 16.20
N ALA A 12 12.69 19.03 16.87
CA ALA A 12 13.34 20.31 16.49
C ALA A 12 14.86 20.13 16.42
N GLY A 13 15.44 20.42 15.24
CA GLY A 13 16.89 20.35 15.01
C GLY A 13 17.45 18.93 14.96
N SER A 14 16.62 17.91 14.86
CA SER A 14 17.03 16.51 14.89
C SER A 14 17.18 15.91 13.49
N ALA A 15 18.28 15.17 13.28
CA ALA A 15 18.47 14.29 12.13
C ALA A 15 17.56 13.05 12.18
N ALA A 16 16.79 12.86 13.26
CA ALA A 16 15.86 11.75 13.43
C ALA A 16 14.48 12.01 12.82
N ASN A 17 14.24 13.19 12.24
CA ASN A 17 13.00 13.52 11.55
C ASN A 17 12.75 12.54 10.42
N ARG A 18 11.59 11.90 10.43
CA ARG A 18 11.22 10.88 9.46
C ARG A 18 9.72 10.62 9.39
N VAL A 19 9.31 10.01 8.31
CA VAL A 19 7.98 9.44 8.18
C VAL A 19 8.09 7.92 8.30
N GLU A 20 7.25 7.32 9.13
CA GLU A 20 7.11 5.88 9.28
C GLU A 20 5.83 5.45 8.54
N PHE A 21 5.99 4.72 7.46
CA PHE A 21 4.89 4.17 6.66
C PHE A 21 4.62 2.73 7.08
N ARG A 22 3.35 2.35 7.29
CA ARG A 22 2.98 1.14 8.02
C ARG A 22 2.12 0.14 7.26
N SER A 23 1.73 0.41 6.02
CA SER A 23 0.84 -0.49 5.27
C SER A 23 1.55 -1.62 4.54
N ALA A 24 2.88 -1.59 4.47
CA ALA A 24 3.61 -2.64 3.78
C ALA A 24 3.56 -3.97 4.53
N GLY A 25 3.21 -5.05 3.84
CA GLY A 25 3.34 -6.41 4.34
C GLY A 25 4.80 -6.85 4.44
N ALA A 26 5.06 -7.93 5.20
CA ALA A 26 6.41 -8.49 5.35
C ALA A 26 6.96 -9.09 4.04
N ASP A 27 6.08 -9.50 3.15
CA ASP A 27 6.31 -10.08 1.81
C ASP A 27 6.41 -9.04 0.69
N ALA A 28 6.22 -7.75 1.00
CA ALA A 28 6.30 -6.69 0.01
C ALA A 28 7.68 -6.62 -0.64
N ASN A 29 7.73 -6.55 -1.98
CA ASN A 29 8.98 -6.33 -2.70
C ASN A 29 9.58 -4.97 -2.30
N PRO A 30 10.76 -4.92 -1.64
CA PRO A 30 11.31 -3.69 -1.09
C PRO A 30 11.67 -2.66 -2.17
N TYR A 31 12.04 -3.08 -3.36
CA TYR A 31 12.37 -2.16 -4.46
C TYR A 31 11.12 -1.44 -4.96
N LEU A 32 10.02 -2.16 -5.13
CA LEU A 32 8.74 -1.57 -5.57
C LEU A 32 8.14 -0.69 -4.48
N LEU A 33 8.21 -1.13 -3.23
CA LEU A 33 7.75 -0.34 -2.09
C LEU A 33 8.49 1.00 -1.99
N ILE A 34 9.83 0.97 -2.06
CA ILE A 34 10.64 2.19 -1.97
C ILE A 34 10.37 3.09 -3.19
N ALA A 35 10.31 2.53 -4.39
CA ALA A 35 9.99 3.31 -5.60
C ALA A 35 8.63 4.00 -5.49
N GLY A 36 7.60 3.30 -5.01
CA GLY A 36 6.27 3.85 -4.80
C GLY A 36 6.25 4.97 -3.74
N LEU A 37 6.94 4.76 -2.62
CA LEU A 37 7.04 5.79 -1.56
C LEU A 37 7.78 7.04 -2.03
N LEU A 38 8.87 6.89 -2.78
CA LEU A 38 9.61 8.03 -3.33
C LEU A 38 8.77 8.77 -4.36
N ALA A 39 8.10 8.07 -5.28
CA ALA A 39 7.24 8.68 -6.27
C ALA A 39 6.09 9.46 -5.62
N ALA A 40 5.39 8.86 -4.65
CA ALA A 40 4.33 9.53 -3.90
C ALA A 40 4.84 10.75 -3.11
N GLY A 41 6.03 10.66 -2.53
CA GLY A 41 6.66 11.79 -1.84
C GLY A 41 7.01 12.94 -2.79
N CYS A 42 7.56 12.64 -3.96
CA CYS A 42 7.84 13.64 -5.00
C CYS A 42 6.55 14.31 -5.49
N ASP A 43 5.50 13.54 -5.78
CA ASP A 43 4.18 14.09 -6.18
C ASP A 43 3.63 15.04 -5.12
N GLY A 44 3.72 14.68 -3.84
CA GLY A 44 3.27 15.52 -2.74
C GLY A 44 4.02 16.86 -2.68
N ILE A 45 5.34 16.84 -2.91
CA ILE A 45 6.18 18.04 -2.94
C ILE A 45 5.86 18.89 -4.18
N GLU A 46 5.81 18.29 -5.36
CA GLU A 46 5.55 18.99 -6.63
C GLU A 46 4.18 19.66 -6.63
N ARG A 47 3.17 19.00 -6.09
CA ARG A 47 1.81 19.52 -5.98
C ARG A 47 1.59 20.39 -4.75
N SER A 48 2.59 20.55 -3.89
CA SER A 48 2.48 21.31 -2.63
C SER A 48 1.25 20.86 -1.79
N LEU A 49 1.08 19.54 -1.65
CA LEU A 49 -0.06 18.98 -0.94
C LEU A 49 -0.02 19.36 0.54
N GLU A 50 -1.14 19.88 1.04
CA GLU A 50 -1.31 20.15 2.46
C GLU A 50 -1.56 18.84 3.22
N LEU A 51 -0.97 18.74 4.41
CA LEU A 51 -1.21 17.60 5.27
C LEU A 51 -2.64 17.64 5.83
N PRO A 52 -3.33 16.50 5.88
CA PRO A 52 -4.61 16.44 6.59
C PRO A 52 -4.42 16.71 8.08
N PRO A 53 -5.49 17.04 8.81
CA PRO A 53 -5.44 17.17 10.26
C PRO A 53 -4.83 15.94 10.92
N MET A 54 -4.05 16.15 11.98
CA MET A 54 -3.40 15.05 12.69
C MET A 54 -4.46 14.14 13.32
N ALA A 55 -4.35 12.84 13.06
CA ALA A 55 -5.21 11.84 13.65
C ALA A 55 -5.00 11.75 15.18
N VAL A 56 -6.09 11.83 15.93
CA VAL A 56 -6.09 11.77 17.41
C VAL A 56 -6.99 10.64 17.86
N GLY A 57 -6.50 9.81 18.77
CA GLY A 57 -7.26 8.70 19.32
C GLY A 57 -7.16 7.41 18.49
N ASP A 58 -8.15 6.54 18.64
CA ASP A 58 -8.24 5.26 17.95
C ASP A 58 -8.95 5.41 16.60
N MET A 59 -8.20 5.31 15.50
CA MET A 59 -8.73 5.46 14.15
C MET A 59 -9.46 4.21 13.64
N TYR A 60 -9.36 3.06 14.32
CA TYR A 60 -10.18 1.90 13.99
C TYR A 60 -11.63 2.08 14.44
N GLY A 61 -11.83 2.69 15.61
CA GLY A 61 -13.15 2.94 16.15
C GLY A 61 -13.81 4.22 15.61
N ALA A 62 -13.01 5.23 15.23
CA ALA A 62 -13.49 6.54 14.79
C ALA A 62 -12.58 7.12 13.71
N PRO A 63 -12.64 6.64 12.46
CA PRO A 63 -11.72 7.02 11.39
C PRO A 63 -11.91 8.49 10.90
N GLY A 64 -12.95 9.19 11.35
CA GLY A 64 -13.25 10.55 10.87
C GLY A 64 -13.55 10.56 9.37
N ASP A 65 -12.99 11.57 8.67
CA ASP A 65 -13.16 11.73 7.21
C ASP A 65 -12.09 10.97 6.39
N CYS A 66 -11.34 10.04 7.01
CA CYS A 66 -10.34 9.25 6.31
C CYS A 66 -11.02 8.21 5.41
N ALA A 67 -10.65 8.19 4.13
CA ALA A 67 -11.09 7.12 3.23
C ALA A 67 -10.48 5.79 3.68
N PRO A 68 -11.26 4.70 3.71
CA PRO A 68 -10.72 3.38 4.01
C PRO A 68 -9.79 2.92 2.88
N LEU A 69 -8.79 2.11 3.23
CA LEU A 69 -8.02 1.36 2.24
C LEU A 69 -8.89 0.22 1.68
N ALA A 70 -8.62 -0.17 0.43
CA ALA A 70 -9.22 -1.38 -0.11
C ALA A 70 -8.79 -2.59 0.72
N THR A 71 -9.73 -3.50 0.98
CA THR A 71 -9.53 -4.68 1.84
C THR A 71 -9.19 -5.95 1.06
N ASP A 72 -9.25 -5.88 -0.27
CA ASP A 72 -8.97 -6.98 -1.16
C ASP A 72 -7.98 -6.58 -2.27
N LEU A 73 -7.47 -7.57 -2.98
CA LEU A 73 -6.49 -7.36 -4.05
C LEU A 73 -7.12 -6.60 -5.22
N SER A 74 -8.35 -6.91 -5.58
CA SER A 74 -9.06 -6.26 -6.69
C SER A 74 -9.17 -4.75 -6.51
N GLY A 75 -9.69 -4.32 -5.37
CA GLY A 75 -9.82 -2.91 -5.04
C GLY A 75 -8.50 -2.17 -4.96
N ASN A 76 -7.42 -2.83 -4.49
CA ASN A 76 -6.08 -2.26 -4.48
C ASN A 76 -5.51 -2.10 -5.89
N ILE A 77 -5.75 -3.07 -6.80
CA ILE A 77 -5.34 -2.97 -8.20
C ILE A 77 -6.08 -1.82 -8.90
N ASP A 78 -7.38 -1.70 -8.71
CA ASP A 78 -8.18 -0.60 -9.27
C ASP A 78 -7.70 0.76 -8.78
N ALA A 79 -7.42 0.88 -7.48
CA ALA A 79 -6.90 2.10 -6.88
C ALA A 79 -5.52 2.48 -7.45
N PHE A 80 -4.63 1.50 -7.65
CA PHE A 80 -3.32 1.73 -8.27
C PHE A 80 -3.48 2.17 -9.73
N GLU A 81 -4.28 1.44 -10.52
CA GLU A 81 -4.49 1.70 -11.96
C GLU A 81 -5.07 3.10 -12.21
N GLY A 82 -5.97 3.58 -11.35
CA GLY A 82 -6.56 4.91 -11.39
C GLY A 82 -5.69 6.03 -10.79
N SER A 83 -4.50 5.72 -10.25
CA SER A 83 -3.68 6.67 -9.51
C SER A 83 -2.66 7.41 -10.37
N ALA A 84 -2.25 8.61 -9.92
CA ALA A 84 -1.09 9.31 -10.48
C ALA A 84 0.19 8.49 -10.36
N LEU A 85 0.32 7.65 -9.32
CA LEU A 85 1.47 6.80 -9.08
C LEU A 85 1.72 5.82 -10.25
N ALA A 86 0.67 5.26 -10.84
CA ALA A 86 0.79 4.37 -11.98
C ALA A 86 1.46 5.08 -13.18
N SER A 87 1.08 6.33 -13.45
CA SER A 87 1.70 7.15 -14.50
C SER A 87 3.14 7.52 -14.17
N MET A 88 3.44 7.83 -12.92
CA MET A 88 4.79 8.21 -12.45
C MET A 88 5.80 7.05 -12.55
N LEU A 89 5.35 5.82 -12.31
CA LEU A 89 6.17 4.62 -12.45
C LEU A 89 6.35 4.18 -13.91
N GLY A 90 5.59 4.77 -14.81
CA GLY A 90 5.65 4.56 -16.25
C GLY A 90 4.66 3.51 -16.75
N ASP A 91 4.04 3.80 -17.89
CA ASP A 91 2.94 2.99 -18.45
C ASP A 91 3.32 1.54 -18.72
N GLY A 92 4.55 1.26 -19.15
CA GLY A 92 5.02 -0.09 -19.43
C GLY A 92 5.09 -0.94 -18.17
N PHE A 93 5.68 -0.39 -17.11
CA PHE A 93 5.74 -1.04 -15.81
C PHE A 93 4.33 -1.25 -15.25
N SER A 94 3.53 -0.20 -15.20
CA SER A 94 2.20 -0.22 -14.58
C SER A 94 1.26 -1.23 -15.23
N ARG A 95 1.23 -1.30 -16.56
CA ARG A 95 0.46 -2.33 -17.27
C ARG A 95 0.94 -3.74 -16.93
N SER A 96 2.25 -3.98 -16.90
CA SER A 96 2.79 -5.29 -16.56
C SER A 96 2.48 -5.68 -15.11
N TYR A 97 2.62 -4.74 -14.19
CA TYR A 97 2.32 -4.96 -12.78
C TYR A 97 0.84 -5.28 -12.56
N VAL A 98 -0.06 -4.48 -13.14
CA VAL A 98 -1.52 -4.73 -13.08
C VAL A 98 -1.87 -6.09 -13.69
N SER A 99 -1.29 -6.44 -14.84
CA SER A 99 -1.55 -7.73 -15.49
C SER A 99 -1.14 -8.91 -14.61
N LEU A 100 0.02 -8.83 -13.95
CA LEU A 100 0.48 -9.86 -13.02
C LEU A 100 -0.42 -9.95 -11.77
N ALA A 101 -0.81 -8.82 -11.21
CA ALA A 101 -1.69 -8.77 -10.05
C ALA A 101 -3.10 -9.31 -10.36
N ARG A 102 -3.65 -9.01 -11.54
CA ARG A 102 -4.94 -9.59 -11.99
C ARG A 102 -4.85 -11.10 -12.23
N GLU A 103 -3.73 -11.59 -12.75
CA GLU A 103 -3.52 -13.03 -12.89
C GLU A 103 -3.43 -13.71 -11.51
N GLU A 104 -2.80 -13.07 -10.54
CA GLU A 104 -2.76 -13.56 -9.17
C GLU A 104 -4.16 -13.61 -8.53
N GLU A 105 -4.95 -12.55 -8.72
CA GLU A 105 -6.35 -12.51 -8.28
C GLU A 105 -7.17 -13.67 -8.89
N ARG A 106 -7.02 -13.91 -10.19
CA ARG A 106 -7.69 -15.01 -10.89
C ARG A 106 -7.30 -16.38 -10.33
N LEU A 107 -5.99 -16.61 -10.14
CA LEU A 107 -5.47 -17.86 -9.59
C LEU A 107 -5.93 -18.08 -8.14
N ALA A 108 -5.94 -17.04 -7.33
CA ALA A 108 -6.45 -17.10 -5.96
C ALA A 108 -7.95 -17.47 -5.94
N ALA A 109 -8.77 -16.83 -6.77
CA ALA A 109 -10.20 -17.14 -6.86
C ALA A 109 -10.49 -18.59 -7.29
N GLU A 110 -9.62 -19.19 -8.12
CA GLU A 110 -9.77 -20.57 -8.57
C GLU A 110 -9.30 -21.60 -7.54
N ASN A 111 -8.28 -21.28 -6.74
CA ASN A 111 -7.58 -22.26 -5.89
C ASN A 111 -7.81 -22.01 -4.39
N SER A 112 -8.21 -20.82 -3.98
CA SER A 112 -8.49 -20.43 -2.61
C SER A 112 -9.79 -19.60 -2.54
N PRO A 113 -10.95 -20.24 -2.72
CA PRO A 113 -12.24 -19.53 -2.79
C PRO A 113 -12.71 -19.00 -1.43
N ASP A 114 -12.18 -19.49 -0.32
CA ASP A 114 -12.49 -19.01 1.02
C ASP A 114 -11.40 -18.02 1.48
N PRO A 115 -11.69 -16.72 1.58
CA PRO A 115 -10.70 -15.72 1.94
C PRO A 115 -10.28 -15.78 3.43
N ASP A 116 -11.04 -16.50 4.25
CA ASP A 116 -10.79 -16.61 5.69
C ASP A 116 -9.97 -17.87 6.06
N GLU A 117 -9.68 -18.75 5.09
CA GLU A 117 -8.97 -20.01 5.33
C GLU A 117 -7.71 -20.11 4.46
N VAL A 118 -6.54 -20.20 5.11
CA VAL A 118 -5.26 -20.45 4.41
C VAL A 118 -5.15 -21.92 4.02
N ASN A 119 -5.18 -22.22 2.74
CA ASN A 119 -5.13 -23.58 2.20
C ASN A 119 -3.70 -24.00 1.75
N ASP A 120 -3.56 -25.24 1.27
CA ASP A 120 -2.26 -25.78 0.86
C ASP A 120 -1.72 -25.14 -0.44
N TRP A 121 -2.59 -24.65 -1.33
CA TRP A 121 -2.18 -23.90 -2.51
C TRP A 121 -1.51 -22.58 -2.12
N GLU A 122 -2.09 -21.83 -1.20
CA GLU A 122 -1.51 -20.57 -0.70
C GLU A 122 -0.18 -20.81 0.00
N ARG A 123 -0.10 -21.86 0.83
CA ARG A 123 1.16 -22.23 1.49
C ARG A 123 2.25 -22.54 0.49
N ALA A 124 1.96 -23.37 -0.51
CA ALA A 124 2.93 -23.71 -1.54
C ALA A 124 3.33 -22.51 -2.40
N ARG A 125 2.39 -21.58 -2.67
CA ARG A 125 2.64 -20.43 -3.53
C ARG A 125 3.42 -19.32 -2.85
N TYR A 126 3.13 -19.03 -1.56
CA TYR A 126 3.65 -17.85 -0.89
C TYR A 126 4.76 -18.14 0.12
N LEU A 127 4.78 -19.30 0.78
CA LEU A 127 5.77 -19.58 1.81
C LEU A 127 7.16 -19.95 1.24
N GLU A 128 7.22 -20.47 0.02
CA GLU A 128 8.51 -20.85 -0.60
C GLU A 128 9.28 -19.66 -1.19
N PHE A 129 8.65 -18.50 -1.32
CA PHE A 129 9.20 -17.30 -1.96
C PHE A 129 9.31 -16.09 -1.02
N SER A 130 9.00 -16.27 0.25
CA SER A 130 9.07 -15.21 1.28
C SER A 130 10.37 -15.25 2.08
#